data_75d0b8eab76eb302f3424239d78f3c04
#
_entry.id   75d0b8eab76eb302f3424239d78f3c04
#
_cell.length_a   1.000
_cell.length_b   1.000
_cell.length_c   1.000
_cell.angle_alpha   90.00
_cell.angle_beta   90.00
_cell.angle_gamma   90.00
#
_symmetry.space_group_name_H-M   'P 1'
#
loop_
_entity.id
_entity.type
_entity.pdbx_description
1 polymer ?
#
loop_
_entity_poly.entity_id
_entity_poly.type
_entity_poly.pdbx_seq_one_letter_code
_entity_poly.pdbx_strand_id
1 'polypeptide(L)'
;MLIGIDARAASHPQYGGFKTYTEGLIQGLAALDGPHGVRLFVDRPYQPAFPLPAHFKTVIVQGGRGMSAVGWREQVTLPRRSRQEGLDVMHFPCNSGPVWPPPSAVLTIHDLIPVLQRPRPPATLATREWRQFFIASYSTMTM
;
A
#
# COMPACT_ATOMS: atom_id res chain seq x y z
N MET A 1 -18.76 -9.87 2.35
CA MET A 1 -17.54 -9.60 1.57
C MET A 1 -16.41 -9.27 2.52
N LEU A 2 -15.21 -9.77 2.25
CA LEU A 2 -14.00 -9.49 3.03
C LEU A 2 -13.06 -8.58 2.23
N ILE A 3 -12.86 -7.36 2.70
CA ILE A 3 -12.09 -6.32 2.04
C ILE A 3 -10.70 -6.23 2.66
N GLY A 4 -9.64 -6.28 1.86
CA GLY A 4 -8.28 -5.98 2.28
C GLY A 4 -7.89 -4.55 1.89
N ILE A 5 -7.13 -3.87 2.74
CA ILE A 5 -6.58 -2.55 2.45
C ILE A 5 -5.09 -2.55 2.80
N ASP A 6 -4.22 -2.16 1.87
CA ASP A 6 -2.82 -1.87 2.21
C ASP A 6 -2.77 -0.56 3.01
N ALA A 7 -2.81 -0.67 4.32
CA ALA A 7 -2.86 0.43 5.26
C ALA A 7 -1.46 0.84 5.78
N ARG A 8 -0.38 0.51 5.05
CA ARG A 8 1.00 0.88 5.42
C ARG A 8 1.16 2.38 5.61
N ALA A 9 0.57 3.18 4.71
CA ALA A 9 0.64 4.63 4.82
C ALA A 9 -0.03 5.17 6.09
N ALA A 10 -1.16 4.59 6.51
CA ALA A 10 -1.84 4.98 7.75
C ALA A 10 -1.00 4.67 9.01
N SER A 11 -0.27 3.53 9.01
CA SER A 11 0.58 3.15 10.14
C SER A 11 1.92 3.90 10.18
N HIS A 12 2.30 4.63 9.11
CA HIS A 12 3.56 5.35 9.07
C HIS A 12 3.55 6.56 10.02
N PRO A 13 4.64 6.83 10.80
CA PRO A 13 4.68 7.93 11.75
C PRO A 13 4.66 9.31 11.08
N GLN A 14 5.21 9.42 9.87
CA GLN A 14 5.27 10.67 9.13
C GLN A 14 3.91 11.01 8.51
N TYR A 15 3.50 12.26 8.64
CA TYR A 15 2.30 12.79 8.00
C TYR A 15 2.54 13.05 6.51
N GLY A 16 1.48 12.89 5.71
CA GLY A 16 1.50 13.14 4.27
C GLY A 16 0.17 12.79 3.62
N GLY A 17 0.01 13.15 2.35
CA GLY A 17 -1.24 12.95 1.60
C GLY A 17 -1.73 11.51 1.58
N PHE A 18 -0.84 10.55 1.39
CA PHE A 18 -1.18 9.13 1.41
C PHE A 18 -1.70 8.66 2.76
N LYS A 19 -1.10 9.14 3.87
CA LYS A 19 -1.58 8.83 5.21
C LYS A 19 -2.98 9.40 5.42
N THR A 20 -3.17 10.67 5.15
CA THR A 20 -4.47 11.36 5.29
C THR A 20 -5.57 10.67 4.46
N TYR A 21 -5.26 10.33 3.22
CA TYR A 21 -6.21 9.61 2.36
C TYR A 21 -6.54 8.23 2.91
N THR A 22 -5.52 7.44 3.28
CA THR A 22 -5.73 6.08 3.78
C THR A 22 -6.48 6.06 5.10
N GLU A 23 -6.17 6.98 6.02
CA GLU A 23 -6.92 7.14 7.28
C GLU A 23 -8.38 7.57 7.04
N GLY A 24 -8.60 8.54 6.12
CA GLY A 24 -9.94 8.96 5.73
C GLY A 24 -10.75 7.83 5.09
N LEU A 25 -10.13 7.01 4.24
CA LEU A 25 -10.76 5.81 3.67
C LEU A 25 -11.16 4.81 4.75
N ILE A 26 -10.26 4.50 5.69
CA ILE A 26 -10.54 3.57 6.79
C ILE A 26 -11.65 4.11 7.67
N GLN A 27 -11.61 5.41 8.02
CA GLN A 27 -12.64 6.06 8.82
C GLN A 27 -14.01 6.06 8.12
N GLY A 28 -14.02 6.36 6.82
CA GLY A 28 -15.26 6.32 6.02
C GLY A 28 -15.86 4.92 5.97
N LEU A 29 -15.04 3.89 5.77
CA LEU A 29 -15.51 2.51 5.79
C LEU A 29 -15.96 2.06 7.19
N ALA A 30 -15.32 2.54 8.25
CA ALA A 30 -15.70 2.24 9.64
C ALA A 30 -17.04 2.89 10.03
N ALA A 31 -17.41 3.99 9.38
CA ALA A 31 -18.69 4.66 9.59
C ALA A 31 -19.86 4.03 8.82
N LEU A 32 -19.58 3.11 7.89
CA LEU A 32 -20.62 2.40 7.14
C LEU A 32 -21.08 1.17 7.91
N ASP A 33 -22.37 1.12 8.16
CA ASP A 33 -22.99 -0.10 8.67
C ASP A 33 -23.12 -1.13 7.54
N GLY A 34 -22.60 -2.33 7.76
CA GLY A 34 -22.69 -3.38 6.76
C GLY A 34 -22.04 -4.70 7.18
N PRO A 35 -22.38 -5.80 6.50
CA PRO A 35 -21.90 -7.15 6.82
C PRO A 35 -20.47 -7.42 6.29
N HIS A 36 -19.68 -6.39 6.06
CA HIS A 36 -18.37 -6.50 5.42
C HIS A 36 -17.24 -6.56 6.46
N GLY A 37 -16.43 -7.61 6.39
CA GLY A 37 -15.19 -7.67 7.17
C GLY A 37 -14.07 -6.85 6.49
N VAL A 38 -13.21 -6.20 7.28
CA VAL A 38 -12.07 -5.44 6.77
C VAL A 38 -10.77 -5.96 7.38
N ARG A 39 -9.74 -6.11 6.53
CA ARG A 39 -8.36 -6.44 6.91
C ARG A 39 -7.44 -5.29 6.56
N LEU A 40 -6.86 -4.66 7.57
CA LEU A 40 -5.90 -3.58 7.43
C LEU A 40 -4.48 -4.16 7.45
N PHE A 41 -3.82 -4.20 6.29
CA PHE A 41 -2.45 -4.71 6.18
C PHE A 41 -1.45 -3.60 6.46
N VAL A 42 -0.79 -3.66 7.60
CA VAL A 42 0.17 -2.66 8.08
C VAL A 42 1.58 -3.25 8.19
N ASP A 43 2.61 -2.42 8.25
CA ASP A 43 4.00 -2.86 8.48
C ASP A 43 4.44 -2.77 9.95
N ARG A 44 3.65 -2.08 10.78
CA ARG A 44 3.88 -1.85 12.22
C ARG A 44 2.55 -1.74 12.97
N PRO A 45 2.55 -1.75 14.31
CA PRO A 45 1.33 -1.51 15.09
C PRO A 45 0.63 -0.23 14.67
N TYR A 46 -0.67 -0.31 14.45
CA TYR A 46 -1.51 0.80 14.02
C TYR A 46 -2.59 1.06 15.06
N GLN A 47 -2.64 2.30 15.54
CA GLN A 47 -3.66 2.79 16.46
C GLN A 47 -4.27 4.06 15.85
N PRO A 48 -5.43 3.97 15.18
CA PRO A 48 -6.10 5.14 14.63
C PRO A 48 -6.65 6.04 15.75
N ALA A 49 -6.82 7.32 15.44
CA ALA A 49 -7.43 8.30 16.36
C ALA A 49 -8.97 8.15 16.49
N PHE A 50 -9.54 7.17 15.80
CA PHE A 50 -10.97 6.85 15.82
C PHE A 50 -11.20 5.37 16.12
N PRO A 51 -12.36 4.99 16.68
CA PRO A 51 -12.64 3.60 17.01
C PRO A 51 -12.80 2.75 15.74
N LEU A 52 -12.19 1.57 15.74
CA LEU A 52 -12.42 0.58 14.70
C LEU A 52 -13.54 -0.37 15.13
N PRO A 53 -14.53 -0.62 14.29
CA PRO A 53 -15.56 -1.62 14.54
C PRO A 53 -15.00 -3.04 14.70
N ALA A 54 -15.71 -3.92 15.37
CA ALA A 54 -15.26 -5.29 15.67
C ALA A 54 -14.96 -6.15 14.41
N HIS A 55 -15.56 -5.81 13.27
CA HIS A 55 -15.34 -6.48 11.99
C HIS A 55 -14.06 -6.02 11.26
N PHE A 56 -13.34 -5.01 11.79
CA PHE A 56 -12.01 -4.61 11.35
C PHE A 56 -10.94 -5.41 12.10
N LYS A 57 -9.96 -5.92 11.36
CA LYS A 57 -8.79 -6.59 11.93
C LYS A 57 -7.51 -6.04 11.30
N THR A 58 -6.51 -5.76 12.13
CA THR A 58 -5.18 -5.35 11.69
C THR A 58 -4.30 -6.58 11.49
N VAL A 59 -3.62 -6.66 10.35
CA VAL A 59 -2.70 -7.73 9.98
C VAL A 59 -1.32 -7.12 9.75
N ILE A 60 -0.35 -7.47 10.58
CA ILE A 60 1.02 -6.96 10.42
C ILE A 60 1.73 -7.80 9.35
N VAL A 61 2.23 -7.11 8.31
CA VAL A 61 2.97 -7.70 7.20
C VAL A 61 4.28 -6.95 7.03
N GLN A 62 5.37 -7.54 7.47
CA GLN A 62 6.71 -6.98 7.35
C GLN A 62 7.39 -7.43 6.07
N GLY A 63 8.21 -6.57 5.48
CA GLY A 63 8.98 -6.85 4.27
C GLY A 63 10.42 -7.30 4.50
N GLY A 64 10.85 -7.40 5.75
CA GLY A 64 12.27 -7.63 6.09
C GLY A 64 12.99 -6.33 6.46
N ARG A 65 14.31 -6.27 6.22
CA ARG A 65 15.16 -5.12 6.56
C ARG A 65 15.83 -4.54 5.32
N GLY A 66 16.10 -3.24 5.33
CA GLY A 66 16.82 -2.53 4.27
C GLY A 66 15.93 -2.01 3.14
N MET A 67 16.55 -1.37 2.15
CA MET A 67 15.88 -0.69 1.02
C MET A 67 15.00 -1.62 0.17
N SER A 68 15.35 -2.90 0.08
CA SER A 68 14.54 -3.90 -0.65
C SER A 68 13.29 -4.38 0.12
N ALA A 69 13.18 -4.04 1.40
CA ALA A 69 12.12 -4.52 2.27
C ALA A 69 10.71 -4.10 1.81
N VAL A 70 10.58 -2.86 1.34
CA VAL A 70 9.31 -2.32 0.83
C VAL A 70 8.88 -3.08 -0.43
N GLY A 71 9.81 -3.24 -1.39
CA GLY A 71 9.54 -3.98 -2.62
C GLY A 71 9.21 -5.45 -2.35
N TRP A 72 9.96 -6.11 -1.45
CA TRP A 72 9.67 -7.49 -1.06
C TRP A 72 8.30 -7.63 -0.39
N ARG A 73 7.98 -6.70 0.52
CA ARG A 73 6.66 -6.68 1.14
C ARG A 73 5.55 -6.56 0.09
N GLU A 74 5.66 -5.59 -0.81
CA GLU A 74 4.64 -5.30 -1.81
C GLU A 74 4.50 -6.41 -2.85
N GLN A 75 5.63 -6.95 -3.33
CA GLN A 75 5.61 -7.91 -4.44
C GLN A 75 5.44 -9.36 -4.00
N VAL A 76 5.80 -9.71 -2.76
CA VAL A 76 5.82 -11.10 -2.28
C VAL A 76 4.96 -11.30 -1.05
N THR A 77 5.30 -10.63 0.07
CA THR A 77 4.69 -10.95 1.37
C THR A 77 3.22 -10.55 1.43
N LEU A 78 2.89 -9.35 0.97
CA LEU A 78 1.52 -8.83 1.00
C LEU A 78 0.57 -9.63 0.07
N PRO A 79 0.93 -9.94 -1.19
CA PRO A 79 0.09 -10.79 -2.04
C PRO A 79 -0.12 -12.19 -1.49
N ARG A 80 0.90 -12.80 -0.88
CA ARG A 80 0.75 -14.12 -0.24
C ARG A 80 -0.19 -14.03 0.96
N ARG A 81 0.00 -13.02 1.81
CA ARG A 81 -0.83 -12.86 3.00
C ARG A 81 -2.28 -12.55 2.66
N SER A 82 -2.54 -11.70 1.66
CA SER A 82 -3.90 -11.40 1.22
C SER A 82 -4.64 -12.63 0.69
N ARG A 83 -3.95 -13.52 -0.03
CA ARG A 83 -4.54 -14.80 -0.46
C ARG A 83 -4.86 -15.72 0.72
N GLN A 84 -3.99 -15.78 1.74
CA GLN A 84 -4.23 -16.58 2.95
C GLN A 84 -5.42 -16.09 3.78
N GLU A 85 -5.69 -14.79 3.75
CA GLU A 85 -6.85 -14.19 4.44
C GLU A 85 -8.18 -14.46 3.70
N GLY A 86 -8.16 -14.96 2.47
CA GLY A 86 -9.38 -15.27 1.70
C GLY A 86 -10.17 -14.02 1.32
N LEU A 87 -9.48 -12.96 0.91
CA LEU A 87 -10.10 -11.68 0.56
C LEU A 87 -10.94 -11.78 -0.72
N ASP A 88 -12.08 -11.12 -0.73
CA ASP A 88 -12.89 -10.91 -1.92
C ASP A 88 -12.32 -9.78 -2.81
N VAL A 89 -11.74 -8.74 -2.17
CA VAL A 89 -11.08 -7.63 -2.87
C VAL A 89 -9.93 -7.08 -2.05
N MET A 90 -8.86 -6.64 -2.72
CA MET A 90 -7.70 -5.97 -2.10
C MET A 90 -7.54 -4.57 -2.69
N HIS A 91 -7.52 -3.55 -1.84
CA HIS A 91 -7.31 -2.16 -2.23
C HIS A 91 -5.89 -1.69 -1.88
N PHE A 92 -5.21 -1.11 -2.88
CA PHE A 92 -3.91 -0.47 -2.80
C PHE A 92 -4.10 1.04 -2.94
N PRO A 93 -4.09 1.82 -1.84
CA PRO A 93 -4.51 3.23 -1.86
C PRO A 93 -3.40 4.23 -2.20
N CYS A 94 -2.17 3.79 -2.54
CA CYS A 94 -1.00 4.68 -2.60
C CYS A 94 -0.16 4.51 -3.87
N ASN A 95 -0.68 4.82 -5.05
CA ASN A 95 0.02 4.83 -6.36
C ASN A 95 0.78 3.55 -6.73
N SER A 96 0.91 2.57 -5.86
CA SER A 96 1.66 1.35 -6.09
C SER A 96 0.91 0.10 -5.62
N GLY A 97 1.22 -1.03 -6.25
CA GLY A 97 0.70 -2.33 -5.90
C GLY A 97 1.56 -3.44 -6.52
N PRO A 98 1.32 -4.70 -6.19
CA PRO A 98 2.09 -5.81 -6.74
C PRO A 98 1.83 -5.97 -8.24
N VAL A 99 2.87 -6.38 -8.98
CA VAL A 99 2.77 -6.72 -10.42
C VAL A 99 1.84 -7.91 -10.63
N TRP A 100 1.78 -8.82 -9.66
CA TRP A 100 0.87 -9.98 -9.63
C TRP A 100 -0.12 -9.84 -8.48
N PRO A 101 -1.15 -8.99 -8.65
CA PRO A 101 -2.10 -8.72 -7.57
C PRO A 101 -2.97 -9.95 -7.25
N PRO A 102 -3.67 -9.93 -6.11
CA PRO A 102 -4.79 -10.84 -5.87
C PRO A 102 -5.86 -10.72 -6.97
N PRO A 103 -6.71 -11.75 -7.18
CA PRO A 103 -7.67 -11.78 -8.29
C PRO A 103 -8.58 -10.56 -8.41
N SER A 104 -9.01 -9.98 -7.28
CA SER A 104 -9.81 -8.76 -7.27
C SER A 104 -9.00 -7.66 -6.59
N ALA A 105 -8.39 -6.79 -7.38
CA ALA A 105 -7.57 -5.70 -6.87
C ALA A 105 -8.05 -4.33 -7.37
N VAL A 106 -8.02 -3.35 -6.48
CA VAL A 106 -8.26 -1.93 -6.76
C VAL A 106 -6.99 -1.16 -6.47
N LEU A 107 -6.55 -0.31 -7.38
CA LEU A 107 -5.41 0.58 -7.19
C LEU A 107 -5.88 2.03 -7.31
N THR A 108 -5.62 2.84 -6.29
CA THR A 108 -5.82 4.29 -6.36
C THR A 108 -4.54 4.96 -6.85
N ILE A 109 -4.67 5.74 -7.93
CA ILE A 109 -3.60 6.57 -8.47
C ILE A 109 -3.95 8.03 -8.16
N HIS A 110 -3.16 8.68 -7.32
CA HIS A 110 -3.38 10.07 -6.90
C HIS A 110 -2.85 11.07 -7.91
N ASP A 111 -1.74 10.74 -8.55
CA ASP A 111 -1.12 11.58 -9.58
C ASP A 111 -0.33 10.77 -10.60
N LEU A 112 -0.08 11.38 -11.75
CA LEU A 112 0.71 10.82 -12.84
C LEU A 112 2.07 11.51 -13.00
N ILE A 113 2.46 12.36 -12.05
CA ILE A 113 3.72 13.11 -12.10
C ILE A 113 4.92 12.20 -12.38
N PRO A 114 5.09 11.06 -11.69
CA PRO A 114 6.21 10.16 -11.94
C PRO A 114 6.23 9.55 -13.34
N VAL A 115 5.06 9.48 -13.99
CA VAL A 115 4.92 8.96 -15.36
C VAL A 115 5.17 10.05 -16.40
N LEU A 116 4.63 11.24 -16.17
CA LEU A 116 4.66 12.36 -17.12
C LEU A 116 6.00 13.11 -17.10
N GLN A 117 6.62 13.22 -15.93
CA GLN A 117 7.89 13.91 -15.73
C GLN A 117 9.10 12.97 -15.79
N ARG A 118 8.99 11.84 -16.49
CA ARG A 118 10.14 10.98 -16.71
C ARG A 118 11.29 11.79 -17.31
N PRO A 119 12.41 12.02 -16.59
CA PRO A 119 13.60 12.51 -17.24
C PRO A 119 13.93 11.52 -18.35
N ARG A 120 14.11 11.99 -19.59
CA ARG A 120 14.62 11.10 -20.66
C ARG A 120 15.99 10.61 -20.19
N PRO A 121 16.21 9.29 -20.12
CA PRO A 121 17.53 8.79 -19.78
C PRO A 121 18.52 9.37 -20.76
N PRO A 122 19.65 9.91 -20.30
CA PRO A 122 20.74 10.19 -21.22
C PRO A 122 21.07 8.88 -21.96
N ALA A 123 21.34 8.97 -23.26
CA ALA A 123 21.52 7.83 -24.15
C ALA A 123 22.63 6.83 -23.69
N THR A 124 23.40 7.21 -22.68
CA THR A 124 24.56 6.48 -22.14
C THR A 124 24.32 5.77 -20.80
N LEU A 125 23.16 5.96 -20.14
CA LEU A 125 22.87 5.28 -18.88
C LEU A 125 22.20 3.93 -19.14
N ALA A 126 22.85 2.87 -18.66
CA ALA A 126 22.36 1.51 -18.77
C ALA A 126 20.99 1.37 -18.08
N THR A 127 20.08 0.64 -18.70
CA THR A 127 18.72 0.37 -18.26
C THR A 127 18.58 -0.13 -16.79
N ARG A 128 19.68 -0.61 -16.20
CA ARG A 128 19.78 -1.12 -14.84
C ARG A 128 19.76 0.00 -13.78
N GLU A 129 20.44 1.11 -14.04
CA GLU A 129 20.50 2.26 -13.13
C GLU A 129 19.16 3.01 -13.08
N TRP A 130 18.43 3.05 -14.20
CA TRP A 130 17.09 3.62 -14.27
C TRP A 130 16.05 2.85 -13.44
N ARG A 131 16.14 1.53 -13.43
CA ARG A 131 15.31 0.70 -12.56
C ARG A 131 15.58 0.98 -11.08
N GLN A 132 16.85 1.17 -10.70
CA GLN A 132 17.23 1.51 -9.34
C GLN A 132 16.77 2.92 -8.96
N PHE A 133 16.87 3.89 -9.86
CA PHE A 133 16.37 5.25 -9.64
C PHE A 133 14.84 5.29 -9.48
N PHE A 134 14.12 4.51 -10.26
CA PHE A 134 12.66 4.40 -10.16
C PHE A 134 12.23 3.80 -8.81
N ILE A 135 12.88 2.73 -8.38
CA ILE A 135 12.63 2.10 -7.07
C ILE A 135 13.01 3.06 -5.94
N ALA A 136 14.11 3.78 -6.05
CA ALA A 136 14.55 4.77 -5.07
C ALA A 136 13.60 5.99 -5.01
N SER A 137 13.13 6.50 -6.15
CA SER A 137 12.18 7.63 -6.20
C SER A 137 10.82 7.27 -5.60
N TYR A 138 10.35 6.05 -5.81
CA TYR A 138 9.14 5.55 -5.14
C TYR A 138 9.37 5.36 -3.64
N SER A 139 10.57 4.95 -3.21
CA SER A 139 10.91 4.80 -1.79
C SER A 139 11.01 6.15 -1.06
N THR A 140 11.47 7.21 -1.73
CA THR A 140 11.56 8.55 -1.14
C THR A 140 10.20 9.28 -1.11
N MET A 141 9.27 8.98 -2.00
CA MET A 141 7.90 9.50 -1.93
C MET A 141 7.04 8.82 -0.86
N THR A 142 7.49 7.72 -0.30
CA THR A 142 6.79 6.97 0.76
C THR A 142 7.43 7.14 2.14
N MET A 143 8.44 8.02 2.27
CA MET A 143 9.01 8.44 3.55
C MET A 143 8.30 9.67 4.11
#